data_5df4c3299ed9db858be8349b2b0d8be3
#
_entry.id   5df4c3299ed9db858be8349b2b0d8be3
#
_cell.length_a   1.000
_cell.length_b   1.000
_cell.length_c   1.000
_cell.angle_alpha   90.00
_cell.angle_beta   90.00
_cell.angle_gamma   90.00
#
_symmetry.space_group_name_H-M   'P 1'
#
loop_
_entity.id
_entity.type
_entity.pdbx_description
1 polymer ?
#
loop_
_entity_poly.entity_id
_entity_poly.type
_entity_poly.pdbx_seq_one_letter_code
_entity_poly.pdbx_strand_id
1 'polypeptide(L)'
;PVSKRRTRPRTPLELRQARHVDEDTLMTLFAQVGDGTLDHHSSRARATRGRTAEAADRLHKCFAYPGDPAWFTIAFTPDGHPAGYVVPALIDGDHPVLAEIGVAQPFRGQGHVDHLLTTGTRALTTAGATRIHSDTDQANHPMRAAFARAGYREFATRRDYAWTRPH
;
A
#
# COMPACT_ATOMS: atom_id res chain seq x y z
N PRO A 1 -7.29 32.72 15.74
CA PRO A 1 -6.15 32.62 14.83
C PRO A 1 -5.88 31.14 14.56
N VAL A 2 -6.29 30.67 13.37
CA VAL A 2 -6.04 29.30 12.92
C VAL A 2 -4.56 29.21 12.58
N SER A 3 -3.81 28.46 13.40
CA SER A 3 -2.41 28.18 13.18
C SER A 3 -2.27 27.41 11.84
N LYS A 4 -1.77 28.05 10.80
CA LYS A 4 -1.34 27.42 9.57
C LYS A 4 -0.20 26.48 9.92
N ARG A 5 -0.48 25.16 10.04
CA ARG A 5 0.56 24.13 10.07
C ARG A 5 1.39 24.30 8.81
N ARG A 6 2.63 24.78 8.97
CA ARG A 6 3.62 24.80 7.89
C ARG A 6 3.80 23.36 7.43
N THR A 7 3.29 23.04 6.26
CA THR A 7 3.62 21.79 5.57
C THR A 7 5.14 21.78 5.35
N ARG A 8 5.83 20.86 6.02
CA ARG A 8 7.23 20.57 5.71
C ARG A 8 7.31 20.27 4.21
N PRO A 9 8.34 20.83 3.50
CA PRO A 9 8.54 20.46 2.10
C PRO A 9 8.66 18.92 2.03
N ARG A 10 7.82 18.30 1.22
CA ARG A 10 7.86 16.86 1.01
C ARG A 10 9.15 16.54 0.28
N THR A 11 9.98 15.70 0.86
CA THR A 11 11.16 15.17 0.19
C THR A 11 10.70 14.41 -1.06
N PRO A 12 11.21 14.75 -2.27
CA PRO A 12 10.82 14.02 -3.47
C PRO A 12 11.24 12.56 -3.35
N LEU A 13 10.33 11.65 -3.74
CA LEU A 13 10.62 10.22 -3.82
C LEU A 13 11.01 9.87 -5.26
N GLU A 14 12.01 9.03 -5.42
CA GLU A 14 12.31 8.38 -6.69
C GLU A 14 11.40 7.15 -6.85
N LEU A 15 10.75 7.02 -8.00
CA LEU A 15 9.83 5.92 -8.29
C LEU A 15 10.49 4.94 -9.27
N ARG A 16 10.48 3.64 -8.93
CA ARG A 16 11.00 2.57 -9.77
C ARG A 16 9.95 1.48 -9.89
N GLN A 17 9.87 0.84 -11.07
CA GLN A 17 9.03 -0.33 -11.24
C GLN A 17 9.63 -1.50 -10.43
N ALA A 18 8.76 -2.25 -9.72
CA ALA A 18 9.20 -3.32 -8.82
C ALA A 18 10.07 -4.39 -9.52
N ARG A 19 9.75 -4.71 -10.79
CA ARG A 19 10.51 -5.67 -11.61
C ARG A 19 11.97 -5.28 -11.86
N HIS A 20 12.35 -4.03 -11.62
CA HIS A 20 13.72 -3.52 -11.78
C HIS A 20 14.43 -3.33 -10.42
N VAL A 21 13.83 -3.81 -9.34
CA VAL A 21 14.38 -3.77 -7.99
C VAL A 21 14.77 -5.19 -7.59
N ASP A 22 15.94 -5.37 -7.00
CA ASP A 22 16.42 -6.67 -6.56
C ASP A 22 15.56 -7.24 -5.42
N GLU A 23 15.54 -8.57 -5.32
CA GLU A 23 14.69 -9.30 -4.39
C GLU A 23 15.01 -8.98 -2.92
N ASP A 24 16.28 -8.83 -2.57
CA ASP A 24 16.70 -8.53 -1.19
C ASP A 24 16.17 -7.16 -0.74
N THR A 25 16.23 -6.17 -1.61
CA THR A 25 15.66 -4.83 -1.38
C THR A 25 14.14 -4.92 -1.22
N LEU A 26 13.45 -5.67 -2.08
CA LEU A 26 12.00 -5.88 -1.97
C LEU A 26 11.64 -6.60 -0.68
N MET A 27 12.31 -7.68 -0.33
CA MET A 27 12.07 -8.42 0.91
C MET A 27 12.29 -7.55 2.16
N THR A 28 13.33 -6.73 2.16
CA THR A 28 13.59 -5.76 3.23
C THR A 28 12.44 -4.76 3.36
N LEU A 29 11.99 -4.17 2.24
CA LEU A 29 10.87 -3.24 2.21
C LEU A 29 9.59 -3.87 2.75
N PHE A 30 9.23 -5.04 2.23
CA PHE A 30 7.99 -5.72 2.62
C PHE A 30 7.98 -6.11 4.10
N ALA A 31 9.14 -6.55 4.62
CA ALA A 31 9.29 -6.83 6.05
C ALA A 31 9.11 -5.56 6.90
N GLN A 32 9.69 -4.43 6.49
CA GLN A 32 9.56 -3.14 7.19
C GLN A 32 8.15 -2.55 7.09
N VAL A 33 7.45 -2.75 5.98
CA VAL A 33 6.03 -2.36 5.84
C VAL A 33 5.15 -3.16 6.77
N GLY A 34 5.44 -4.44 6.99
CA GLY A 34 4.74 -5.27 7.96
C GLY A 34 5.00 -4.92 9.43
N ASP A 35 6.13 -4.26 9.73
CA ASP A 35 6.46 -3.86 11.10
C ASP A 35 5.44 -2.86 11.65
N GLY A 36 4.76 -3.21 12.76
CA GLY A 36 3.74 -2.36 13.37
C GLY A 36 2.55 -2.04 12.44
N THR A 37 2.19 -2.97 11.55
CA THR A 37 1.02 -2.82 10.69
C THR A 37 -0.27 -2.72 11.50
N LEU A 38 -1.20 -1.86 11.06
CA LEU A 38 -2.56 -1.73 11.59
C LEU A 38 -3.57 -2.58 10.79
N ASP A 39 -3.12 -3.27 9.77
CA ASP A 39 -3.93 -4.24 9.03
C ASP A 39 -4.02 -5.55 9.80
N HIS A 40 -5.24 -5.98 10.12
CA HIS A 40 -5.49 -7.16 10.95
C HIS A 40 -5.02 -8.45 10.29
N HIS A 41 -5.23 -8.61 8.98
CA HIS A 41 -4.83 -9.82 8.26
C HIS A 41 -3.30 -9.95 8.22
N SER A 42 -2.60 -8.90 7.88
CA SER A 42 -1.13 -8.86 7.86
C SER A 42 -0.54 -9.07 9.27
N SER A 43 -1.12 -8.44 10.28
CA SER A 43 -0.70 -8.60 11.69
C SER A 43 -0.86 -10.05 12.15
N ARG A 44 -2.01 -10.69 11.87
CA ARG A 44 -2.28 -12.09 12.22
C ARG A 44 -1.37 -13.04 11.45
N ALA A 45 -1.22 -12.85 10.14
CA ALA A 45 -0.33 -13.67 9.31
C ALA A 45 1.11 -13.63 9.82
N ARG A 46 1.59 -12.44 10.19
CA ARG A 46 2.92 -12.24 10.76
C ARG A 46 3.10 -12.91 12.12
N ALA A 47 2.11 -12.84 13.00
CA ALA A 47 2.13 -13.52 14.32
C ALA A 47 2.16 -15.05 14.17
N THR A 48 1.51 -15.60 13.14
CA THR A 48 1.41 -17.04 12.92
C THR A 48 2.58 -17.61 12.14
N ARG A 49 3.06 -16.93 11.09
CA ARG A 49 4.07 -17.45 10.13
C ARG A 49 5.44 -16.80 10.25
N GLY A 50 5.53 -15.71 11.00
CA GLY A 50 6.76 -14.94 11.19
C GLY A 50 6.96 -13.83 10.15
N ARG A 51 7.92 -12.97 10.45
CA ARG A 51 8.20 -11.72 9.72
C ARG A 51 8.57 -11.95 8.26
N THR A 52 9.48 -12.88 8.02
CA THR A 52 10.02 -13.13 6.67
C THR A 52 9.01 -13.86 5.78
N ALA A 53 8.32 -14.87 6.33
CA ALA A 53 7.34 -15.62 5.56
C ALA A 53 6.13 -14.75 5.19
N GLU A 54 5.64 -13.90 6.08
CA GLU A 54 4.56 -12.95 5.77
C GLU A 54 5.00 -11.96 4.68
N ALA A 55 6.22 -11.42 4.76
CA ALA A 55 6.76 -10.50 3.76
C ALA A 55 6.88 -11.17 2.38
N ALA A 56 7.39 -12.40 2.32
CA ALA A 56 7.53 -13.16 1.08
C ALA A 56 6.16 -13.46 0.43
N ASP A 57 5.18 -13.90 1.22
CA ASP A 57 3.84 -14.19 0.72
C ASP A 57 3.16 -12.94 0.17
N ARG A 58 3.29 -11.80 0.85
CA ARG A 58 2.73 -10.54 0.40
C ARG A 58 3.42 -10.02 -0.85
N LEU A 59 4.75 -10.10 -0.93
CA LEU A 59 5.51 -9.75 -2.13
C LEU A 59 5.06 -10.61 -3.33
N HIS A 60 4.97 -11.93 -3.14
CA HIS A 60 4.47 -12.85 -4.16
C HIS A 60 3.06 -12.47 -4.63
N LYS A 61 2.15 -12.21 -3.69
CA LYS A 61 0.79 -11.76 -3.99
C LYS A 61 0.80 -10.45 -4.81
N CYS A 62 1.68 -9.49 -4.48
CA CYS A 62 1.77 -8.23 -5.20
C CYS A 62 2.18 -8.43 -6.68
N PHE A 63 3.10 -9.35 -6.97
CA PHE A 63 3.45 -9.69 -8.36
C PHE A 63 2.37 -10.50 -9.09
N ALA A 64 1.47 -11.16 -8.38
CA ALA A 64 0.39 -11.96 -8.96
C ALA A 64 -0.88 -11.15 -9.27
N TYR A 65 -1.00 -9.90 -8.83
CA TYR A 65 -2.14 -9.07 -9.16
C TYR A 65 -2.25 -8.81 -10.66
N PRO A 66 -3.46 -8.93 -11.26
CA PRO A 66 -3.66 -8.68 -12.68
C PRO A 66 -3.55 -7.20 -13.02
N GLY A 67 -3.05 -6.90 -14.20
CA GLY A 67 -2.84 -5.54 -14.70
C GLY A 67 -1.48 -5.39 -15.40
N ASP A 68 -1.12 -4.15 -15.69
CA ASP A 68 0.20 -3.87 -16.26
C ASP A 68 1.28 -4.04 -15.18
N PRO A 69 2.27 -4.94 -15.38
CA PRO A 69 3.37 -5.12 -14.43
C PRO A 69 4.17 -3.84 -14.14
N ALA A 70 4.12 -2.84 -15.03
CA ALA A 70 4.77 -1.55 -14.83
C ALA A 70 4.10 -0.69 -13.76
N TRP A 71 2.87 -0.99 -13.37
CA TRP A 71 2.14 -0.24 -12.34
C TRP A 71 2.64 -0.53 -10.93
N PHE A 72 3.18 -1.74 -10.68
CA PHE A 72 3.76 -2.04 -9.38
C PHE A 72 5.02 -1.20 -9.16
N THR A 73 4.89 -0.19 -8.33
CA THR A 73 5.90 0.86 -8.15
C THR A 73 6.44 0.87 -6.72
N ILE A 74 7.77 0.94 -6.61
CA ILE A 74 8.51 1.13 -5.37
C ILE A 74 8.97 2.59 -5.29
N ALA A 75 8.80 3.20 -4.14
CA ALA A 75 9.28 4.54 -3.85
C ALA A 75 10.55 4.50 -3.01
N PHE A 76 11.56 5.26 -3.43
CA PHE A 76 12.84 5.40 -2.74
C PHE A 76 13.01 6.82 -2.23
N THR A 77 13.64 6.95 -1.07
CA THR A 77 14.15 8.26 -0.60
C THR A 77 15.29 8.74 -1.48
N PRO A 78 15.66 10.04 -1.44
CA PRO A 78 16.84 10.55 -2.16
C PRO A 78 18.15 9.86 -1.78
N ASP A 79 18.23 9.32 -0.57
CA ASP A 79 19.38 8.55 -0.08
C ASP A 79 19.35 7.09 -0.53
N GLY A 80 18.39 6.70 -1.40
CA GLY A 80 18.30 5.38 -1.99
C GLY A 80 17.65 4.30 -1.11
N HIS A 81 17.01 4.67 0.02
CA HIS A 81 16.30 3.69 0.86
C HIS A 81 14.89 3.42 0.34
N PRO A 82 14.45 2.15 0.25
CA PRO A 82 13.09 1.82 -0.14
C PRO A 82 12.10 2.26 0.96
N ALA A 83 11.21 3.19 0.62
CA ALA A 83 10.33 3.84 1.59
C ALA A 83 8.89 3.33 1.55
N GLY A 84 8.46 2.75 0.43
CA GLY A 84 7.09 2.25 0.28
C GLY A 84 6.81 1.72 -1.12
N TYR A 85 5.58 1.26 -1.30
CA TYR A 85 5.13 0.71 -2.59
C TYR A 85 3.63 0.95 -2.82
N VAL A 86 3.22 0.84 -4.08
CA VAL A 86 1.81 0.81 -4.50
C VAL A 86 1.62 -0.19 -5.64
N VAL A 87 0.52 -0.93 -5.58
CA VAL A 87 0.14 -1.96 -6.56
C VAL A 87 -1.26 -1.64 -7.12
N PRO A 88 -1.36 -0.88 -8.21
CA PRO A 88 -2.58 -0.81 -8.99
C PRO A 88 -2.87 -2.13 -9.71
N ALA A 89 -4.14 -2.51 -9.81
CA ALA A 89 -4.55 -3.75 -10.46
C ALA A 89 -5.91 -3.63 -11.14
N LEU A 90 -6.24 -4.60 -12.01
CA LEU A 90 -7.56 -4.76 -12.63
C LEU A 90 -8.15 -6.10 -12.17
N ILE A 91 -8.92 -6.10 -11.10
CA ILE A 91 -9.55 -7.31 -10.58
C ILE A 91 -10.74 -7.70 -11.46
N ASP A 92 -10.98 -9.00 -11.64
CA ASP A 92 -12.05 -9.55 -12.48
C ASP A 92 -12.07 -8.99 -13.93
N GLY A 93 -10.87 -8.64 -14.42
CA GLY A 93 -10.64 -8.20 -15.80
C GLY A 93 -10.75 -6.70 -16.03
N ASP A 94 -11.65 -6.00 -15.35
CA ASP A 94 -11.93 -4.57 -15.62
C ASP A 94 -12.21 -3.71 -14.38
N HIS A 95 -12.09 -4.26 -13.16
CA HIS A 95 -12.30 -3.50 -11.93
C HIS A 95 -10.99 -2.84 -11.44
N PRO A 96 -10.82 -1.52 -11.64
CA PRO A 96 -9.62 -0.82 -11.21
C PRO A 96 -9.55 -0.72 -9.68
N VAL A 97 -8.45 -1.20 -9.10
CA VAL A 97 -8.23 -1.16 -7.65
C VAL A 97 -6.82 -0.69 -7.32
N LEU A 98 -6.65 -0.01 -6.20
CA LEU A 98 -5.35 0.01 -5.53
C LEU A 98 -5.32 -1.20 -4.60
N ALA A 99 -4.74 -2.29 -5.09
CA ALA A 99 -4.78 -3.60 -4.44
C ALA A 99 -3.92 -3.65 -3.17
N GLU A 100 -2.76 -3.01 -3.21
CA GLU A 100 -1.85 -2.92 -2.07
C GLU A 100 -1.16 -1.55 -2.05
N ILE A 101 -0.95 -1.02 -0.86
CA ILE A 101 -0.16 0.18 -0.63
C ILE A 101 0.49 0.10 0.75
N GLY A 102 1.77 0.43 0.86
CA GLY A 102 2.47 0.38 2.13
C GLY A 102 3.62 1.36 2.22
N VAL A 103 3.85 1.87 3.43
CA VAL A 103 5.01 2.70 3.78
C VAL A 103 5.80 1.97 4.86
N ALA A 104 7.10 1.81 4.63
CA ALA A 104 8.01 1.17 5.57
C ALA A 104 8.01 1.93 6.91
N GLN A 105 8.04 1.19 8.00
CA GLN A 105 7.88 1.73 9.36
C GLN A 105 8.79 2.94 9.64
N PRO A 106 10.08 2.97 9.26
CA PRO A 106 10.96 4.12 9.52
C PRO A 106 10.55 5.41 8.79
N PHE A 107 9.74 5.29 7.72
CA PHE A 107 9.36 6.41 6.85
C PHE A 107 7.89 6.84 7.01
N ARG A 108 7.18 6.27 7.99
CA ARG A 108 5.80 6.68 8.31
C ARG A 108 5.73 8.09 8.87
N GLY A 109 4.55 8.73 8.72
CA GLY A 109 4.32 10.08 9.23
C GLY A 109 4.94 11.20 8.40
N GLN A 110 5.64 10.88 7.30
CA GLN A 110 6.33 11.85 6.43
C GLN A 110 5.52 12.22 5.17
N GLY A 111 4.29 11.71 5.04
CA GLY A 111 3.40 12.01 3.90
C GLY A 111 3.69 11.19 2.64
N HIS A 112 4.56 10.18 2.69
CA HIS A 112 4.90 9.34 1.53
C HIS A 112 3.69 8.57 0.97
N VAL A 113 2.73 8.20 1.81
CA VAL A 113 1.50 7.53 1.39
C VAL A 113 0.70 8.38 0.39
N ASP A 114 0.66 9.69 0.54
CA ASP A 114 -0.07 10.58 -0.37
C ASP A 114 0.58 10.58 -1.77
N HIS A 115 1.90 10.48 -1.85
CA HIS A 115 2.63 10.35 -3.11
C HIS A 115 2.34 9.01 -3.80
N LEU A 116 2.37 7.92 -3.04
CA LEU A 116 2.04 6.58 -3.54
C LEU A 116 0.59 6.49 -4.01
N LEU A 117 -0.38 7.05 -3.26
CA LEU A 117 -1.78 7.14 -3.69
C LEU A 117 -1.92 7.91 -5.00
N THR A 118 -1.26 9.05 -5.13
CA THR A 118 -1.27 9.83 -6.38
C THR A 118 -0.68 9.04 -7.54
N THR A 119 0.41 8.31 -7.31
CA THR A 119 1.08 7.48 -8.33
C THR A 119 0.16 6.36 -8.81
N GLY A 120 -0.42 5.59 -7.89
CA GLY A 120 -1.31 4.48 -8.24
C GLY A 120 -2.62 4.95 -8.90
N THR A 121 -3.21 6.02 -8.38
CA THR A 121 -4.42 6.62 -8.98
C THR A 121 -4.14 7.09 -10.40
N ARG A 122 -2.99 7.75 -10.64
CA ARG A 122 -2.60 8.20 -11.97
C ARG A 122 -2.41 7.05 -12.95
N ALA A 123 -1.76 5.95 -12.53
CA ALA A 123 -1.58 4.78 -13.39
C ALA A 123 -2.92 4.25 -13.88
N LEU A 124 -3.89 4.06 -13.01
CA LEU A 124 -5.21 3.58 -13.36
C LEU A 124 -6.03 4.58 -14.20
N THR A 125 -6.01 5.87 -13.86
CA THR A 125 -6.74 6.89 -14.63
C THR A 125 -6.15 7.09 -16.01
N THR A 126 -4.84 6.99 -16.17
CA THR A 126 -4.18 7.00 -17.49
C THR A 126 -4.59 5.79 -18.33
N ALA A 127 -4.83 4.65 -17.69
CA ALA A 127 -5.37 3.45 -18.34
C ALA A 127 -6.90 3.50 -18.60
N GLY A 128 -7.56 4.63 -18.32
CA GLY A 128 -8.97 4.86 -18.63
C GLY A 128 -9.94 4.62 -17.45
N ALA A 129 -9.43 4.34 -16.24
CA ALA A 129 -10.29 4.14 -15.08
C ALA A 129 -11.06 5.42 -14.72
N THR A 130 -12.39 5.33 -14.67
CA THR A 130 -13.28 6.40 -14.20
C THR A 130 -13.66 6.26 -12.73
N ARG A 131 -13.47 5.07 -12.17
CA ARG A 131 -13.69 4.75 -10.76
C ARG A 131 -12.61 3.78 -10.28
N ILE A 132 -12.07 4.03 -9.11
CA ILE A 132 -11.01 3.20 -8.49
C ILE A 132 -11.47 2.80 -7.10
N HIS A 133 -11.38 1.53 -6.78
CA HIS A 133 -11.68 0.99 -5.46
C HIS A 133 -10.39 0.73 -4.68
N SER A 134 -10.51 0.75 -3.37
CA SER A 134 -9.49 0.26 -2.44
C SER A 134 -10.16 -0.01 -1.11
N ASP A 135 -9.57 -0.86 -0.30
CA ASP A 135 -10.03 -1.11 1.05
C ASP A 135 -8.91 -0.90 2.09
N THR A 136 -9.29 -0.79 3.33
CA THR A 136 -8.37 -0.74 4.47
C THR A 136 -9.11 -1.15 5.73
N ASP A 137 -8.37 -1.64 6.72
CA ASP A 137 -8.95 -1.93 8.04
C ASP A 137 -9.54 -0.68 8.68
N GLN A 138 -10.68 -0.83 9.35
CA GLN A 138 -11.34 0.29 10.07
C GLN A 138 -10.45 0.91 11.14
N ALA A 139 -9.60 0.12 11.78
CA ALA A 139 -8.63 0.58 12.78
C ALA A 139 -7.45 1.32 12.15
N ASN A 140 -7.24 1.21 10.84
CA ASN A 140 -6.16 1.91 10.14
C ASN A 140 -6.51 3.37 9.85
N HIS A 141 -6.70 4.16 10.91
CA HIS A 141 -7.05 5.57 10.81
C HIS A 141 -6.08 6.40 9.96
N PRO A 142 -4.74 6.20 10.00
CA PRO A 142 -3.82 6.92 9.13
C PRO A 142 -4.10 6.70 7.64
N MET A 143 -4.39 5.45 7.23
CA MET A 143 -4.69 5.13 5.83
C MET A 143 -6.04 5.69 5.39
N ARG A 144 -7.08 5.57 6.23
CA ARG A 144 -8.39 6.20 5.98
C ARG A 144 -8.26 7.71 5.77
N ALA A 145 -7.48 8.39 6.62
CA ALA A 145 -7.21 9.83 6.48
C ALA A 145 -6.43 10.14 5.18
N ALA A 146 -5.51 9.27 4.74
CA ALA A 146 -4.78 9.44 3.49
C ALA A 146 -5.72 9.29 2.28
N PHE A 147 -6.60 8.29 2.26
CA PHE A 147 -7.63 8.14 1.23
C PHE A 147 -8.53 9.38 1.12
N ALA A 148 -9.02 9.88 2.27
CA ALA A 148 -9.87 11.08 2.29
C ALA A 148 -9.14 12.32 1.71
N ARG A 149 -7.85 12.52 2.04
CA ARG A 149 -7.04 13.61 1.48
C ARG A 149 -6.82 13.46 -0.03
N ALA A 150 -6.74 12.22 -0.51
CA ALA A 150 -6.59 11.92 -1.93
C ALA A 150 -7.92 11.99 -2.72
N GLY A 151 -9.04 12.32 -2.05
CA GLY A 151 -10.35 12.47 -2.67
C GLY A 151 -11.16 11.17 -2.76
N TYR A 152 -10.70 10.08 -2.18
CA TYR A 152 -11.47 8.84 -2.06
C TYR A 152 -12.57 9.01 -1.01
N ARG A 153 -13.74 8.45 -1.30
CA ARG A 153 -14.90 8.48 -0.41
C ARG A 153 -15.22 7.07 0.06
N GLU A 154 -15.41 6.90 1.36
CA GLU A 154 -15.92 5.64 1.91
C GLU A 154 -17.35 5.41 1.39
N PHE A 155 -17.63 4.21 0.87
CA PHE A 155 -18.93 3.85 0.31
C PHE A 155 -19.49 2.54 0.87
N ALA A 156 -18.64 1.74 1.52
CA ALA A 156 -19.06 0.46 2.12
C ALA A 156 -18.17 0.12 3.32
N THR A 157 -18.71 -0.73 4.20
CA THR A 157 -18.00 -1.38 5.30
C THR A 157 -18.34 -2.87 5.24
N ARG A 158 -17.30 -3.73 5.26
CA ARG A 158 -17.45 -5.19 5.24
C ARG A 158 -17.23 -5.76 6.63
N ARG A 159 -18.00 -6.80 6.96
CA ARG A 159 -17.80 -7.66 8.14
C ARG A 159 -17.66 -9.10 7.67
N ASP A 160 -16.59 -9.75 8.05
CA ASP A 160 -16.33 -11.13 7.73
C ASP A 160 -16.62 -12.01 8.95
N TYR A 161 -17.28 -13.15 8.74
CA TYR A 161 -17.61 -14.13 9.78
C TYR A 161 -16.97 -15.48 9.39
N ALA A 162 -16.34 -16.14 10.33
CA ALA A 162 -15.78 -17.46 10.16
C ALA A 162 -16.36 -18.43 11.20
N TRP A 163 -16.74 -19.62 10.74
CA TRP A 163 -17.07 -20.74 11.62
C TRP A 163 -15.88 -21.71 11.66
N THR A 164 -15.52 -22.14 12.86
CA THR A 164 -14.47 -23.14 13.06
C THR A 164 -15.07 -24.31 13.81
N ARG A 165 -14.80 -25.55 13.34
CA ARG A 165 -15.28 -26.75 14.02
C ARG A 165 -14.76 -26.77 15.46
N PRO A 166 -15.64 -26.95 16.46
CA PRO A 166 -15.19 -27.22 17.84
C PRO A 166 -14.36 -28.49 17.88
N HIS A 167 -13.29 -28.50 18.67
CA HIS A 167 -12.45 -29.69 18.92
C HIS A 167 -13.10 -30.60 19.93
#